data_e4e3fe735976febfd568bd4f3a693f3d
#
_entry.id   e4e3fe735976febfd568bd4f3a693f3d
#
_cell.length_a   1.000
_cell.length_b   1.000
_cell.length_c   1.000
_cell.angle_alpha   90.00
_cell.angle_beta   90.00
_cell.angle_gamma   90.00
#
_symmetry.space_group_name_H-M   'P 1'
#
loop_
_entity.id
_entity.type
_entity.pdbx_description
1 polymer ?
#
loop_
_entity_poly.entity_id
_entity_poly.type
_entity_poly.pdbx_seq_one_letter_code
_entity_poly.pdbx_strand_id
1 'polypeptide(L)'
;MRTKELKEIYEFLTKETSNLNVLANIDLWRERTLEAGHLRAMIDISEAVDKLESCLINSWKDLSKSEIFQLQNTIEKLNSEYEELKNTDVFDRVVERLSKAFEDDKSAIILRSITQEEVDKMLDDAGRIKMGDGTHLKTVDLRGYDLTGISFRGKTLSRVLFDNSCLNNTDFIRAKMTGCSFIAAIMNEVCFRAADIRNCSFCNARMKGLDAIMSKIYLSSFEGANLEGAEFTSSSINNSVFDDAKMRAAKVNLATIGDCSFVDCDLFIVDFSEAYLNNKSIKLIRKARIFNLENLDR
;
A
#
# COMPACT_ATOMS: atom_id res chain seq x y z
N MET A 1 -7.01 8.43 0.78
CA MET A 1 -8.08 7.75 0.03
C MET A 1 -8.10 8.37 -1.36
N ARG A 2 -8.04 7.57 -2.42
CA ARG A 2 -8.01 8.09 -3.80
C ARG A 2 -9.41 8.55 -4.24
N THR A 3 -9.48 9.49 -5.17
CA THR A 3 -10.74 9.98 -5.78
C THR A 3 -11.67 8.83 -6.20
N LYS A 4 -11.13 7.74 -6.74
CA LYS A 4 -11.91 6.56 -7.13
C LYS A 4 -12.58 5.88 -5.94
N GLU A 5 -11.86 5.67 -4.85
CA GLU A 5 -12.40 5.05 -3.62
C GLU A 5 -13.50 5.93 -2.99
N LEU A 6 -13.28 7.25 -2.96
CA LEU A 6 -14.30 8.21 -2.50
C LEU A 6 -15.56 8.17 -3.38
N LYS A 7 -15.40 8.03 -4.69
CA LYS A 7 -16.55 7.92 -5.62
C LYS A 7 -17.35 6.65 -5.40
N GLU A 8 -16.69 5.52 -5.22
CA GLU A 8 -17.37 4.25 -4.94
C GLU A 8 -18.16 4.32 -3.63
N ILE A 9 -17.58 4.93 -2.59
CA ILE A 9 -18.26 5.20 -1.31
C ILE A 9 -19.45 6.16 -1.51
N TYR A 10 -19.26 7.24 -2.25
CA TYR A 10 -20.32 8.21 -2.54
C TYR A 10 -21.49 7.56 -3.31
N GLU A 11 -21.22 6.75 -4.31
CA GLU A 11 -22.23 6.02 -5.08
C GLU A 11 -23.02 5.05 -4.20
N PHE A 12 -22.33 4.33 -3.31
CA PHE A 12 -22.97 3.45 -2.33
C PHE A 12 -23.92 4.23 -1.41
N LEU A 13 -23.48 5.34 -0.82
CA LEU A 13 -24.30 6.16 0.07
C LEU A 13 -25.48 6.81 -0.63
N THR A 14 -25.30 7.28 -1.86
CA THR A 14 -26.40 7.85 -2.65
C THR A 14 -27.45 6.81 -3.01
N LYS A 15 -27.04 5.58 -3.27
CA LYS A 15 -27.95 4.44 -3.49
C LYS A 15 -28.70 4.06 -2.21
N GLU A 16 -28.02 4.01 -1.06
CA GLU A 16 -28.69 3.81 0.25
C GLU A 16 -29.72 4.91 0.53
N THR A 17 -29.33 6.18 0.31
CA THR A 17 -30.21 7.33 0.56
C THR A 17 -31.46 7.31 -0.32
N SER A 18 -31.34 6.93 -1.59
CA SER A 18 -32.47 6.83 -2.53
C SER A 18 -33.42 5.67 -2.21
N ASN A 19 -32.97 4.64 -1.51
CA ASN A 19 -33.78 3.50 -1.11
C ASN A 19 -34.50 3.70 0.24
N LEU A 20 -34.18 4.78 0.99
CA LEU A 20 -34.83 5.09 2.26
C LEU A 20 -36.25 5.63 2.05
N ASN A 21 -37.18 5.08 2.81
CA ASN A 21 -38.52 5.67 2.93
C ASN A 21 -38.40 6.96 3.76
N VAL A 22 -38.35 8.11 3.05
CA VAL A 22 -38.12 9.45 3.65
C VAL A 22 -39.16 9.79 4.70
N LEU A 23 -40.43 9.38 4.50
CA LEU A 23 -41.52 9.66 5.45
C LEU A 23 -41.44 8.87 6.74
N ALA A 24 -40.82 7.67 6.69
CA ALA A 24 -40.66 6.81 7.85
C ALA A 24 -39.37 7.08 8.65
N ASN A 25 -38.35 7.68 8.01
CA ASN A 25 -37.00 7.86 8.60
C ASN A 25 -36.34 9.18 8.19
N ILE A 26 -37.00 10.31 8.43
CA ILE A 26 -36.54 11.63 7.97
C ILE A 26 -35.18 12.04 8.56
N ASP A 27 -34.91 11.69 9.81
CA ASP A 27 -33.64 12.03 10.47
C ASP A 27 -32.48 11.21 9.89
N LEU A 28 -32.69 9.93 9.65
CA LEU A 28 -31.72 9.07 8.98
C LEU A 28 -31.47 9.52 7.55
N TRP A 29 -32.50 9.95 6.84
CA TRP A 29 -32.36 10.50 5.48
C TRP A 29 -31.52 11.78 5.46
N ARG A 30 -31.74 12.70 6.41
CA ARG A 30 -30.94 13.93 6.57
C ARG A 30 -29.48 13.62 6.87
N GLU A 31 -29.23 12.69 7.79
CA GLU A 31 -27.88 12.27 8.15
C GLU A 31 -27.16 11.70 6.92
N ARG A 32 -27.78 10.81 6.15
CA ARG A 32 -27.20 10.23 4.92
C ARG A 32 -26.93 11.27 3.84
N THR A 33 -27.82 12.25 3.70
CA THR A 33 -27.62 13.35 2.74
C THR A 33 -26.45 14.23 3.14
N LEU A 34 -26.26 14.50 4.44
CA LEU A 34 -25.12 15.26 4.94
C LEU A 34 -23.79 14.50 4.72
N GLU A 35 -23.77 13.21 4.99
CA GLU A 35 -22.61 12.35 4.74
C GLU A 35 -22.22 12.32 3.26
N ALA A 36 -23.21 12.16 2.36
CA ALA A 36 -22.97 12.20 0.93
C ALA A 36 -22.44 13.56 0.45
N GLY A 37 -22.98 14.66 0.99
CA GLY A 37 -22.50 16.01 0.70
C GLY A 37 -21.05 16.23 1.14
N HIS A 38 -20.69 15.73 2.31
CA HIS A 38 -19.32 15.79 2.84
C HIS A 38 -18.33 15.03 1.95
N LEU A 39 -18.67 13.80 1.59
CA LEU A 39 -17.83 13.00 0.69
C LEU A 39 -17.74 13.61 -0.71
N ARG A 40 -18.80 14.26 -1.19
CA ARG A 40 -18.75 14.97 -2.46
C ARG A 40 -17.74 16.10 -2.43
N ALA A 41 -17.71 16.89 -1.35
CA ALA A 41 -16.70 17.94 -1.18
C ALA A 41 -15.27 17.37 -1.19
N MET A 42 -15.04 16.24 -0.51
CA MET A 42 -13.74 15.56 -0.54
C MET A 42 -13.36 15.07 -1.94
N ILE A 43 -14.30 14.55 -2.71
CA ILE A 43 -14.07 14.14 -4.11
C ILE A 43 -13.66 15.34 -4.96
N ASP A 44 -14.40 16.45 -4.86
CA ASP A 44 -14.17 17.64 -5.67
C ASP A 44 -12.77 18.24 -5.36
N ILE A 45 -12.35 18.26 -4.09
CA ILE A 45 -11.00 18.68 -3.70
C ILE A 45 -9.94 17.72 -4.26
N SER A 46 -10.14 16.41 -4.12
CA SER A 46 -9.21 15.41 -4.62
C SER A 46 -9.03 15.49 -6.14
N GLU A 47 -10.13 15.70 -6.90
CA GLU A 47 -10.08 15.91 -8.35
C GLU A 47 -9.37 17.21 -8.75
N ALA A 48 -9.55 18.28 -7.96
CA ALA A 48 -8.87 19.54 -8.20
C ALA A 48 -7.35 19.40 -7.98
N VAL A 49 -6.93 18.71 -6.91
CA VAL A 49 -5.54 18.40 -6.65
C VAL A 49 -4.94 17.59 -7.78
N ASP A 50 -5.58 16.49 -8.21
CA ASP A 50 -5.12 15.63 -9.31
C ASP A 50 -4.91 16.42 -10.61
N LYS A 51 -5.81 17.39 -10.91
CA LYS A 51 -5.69 18.26 -12.09
C LYS A 51 -4.51 19.23 -12.00
N LEU A 52 -4.34 19.87 -10.83
CA LEU A 52 -3.23 20.79 -10.59
C LEU A 52 -1.89 20.10 -10.63
N GLU A 53 -1.78 18.91 -10.03
CA GLU A 53 -0.59 18.07 -10.08
C GLU A 53 -0.26 17.66 -11.52
N SER A 54 -1.27 17.23 -12.28
CA SER A 54 -1.10 16.91 -13.71
C SER A 54 -0.62 18.10 -14.53
N CYS A 55 -1.15 19.30 -14.26
CA CYS A 55 -0.70 20.53 -14.91
C CYS A 55 0.78 20.82 -14.59
N LEU A 56 1.15 20.72 -13.32
CA LEU A 56 2.52 20.95 -12.87
C LEU A 56 3.50 19.96 -13.52
N ILE A 57 3.13 18.68 -13.63
CA ILE A 57 3.96 17.64 -14.24
C ILE A 57 4.13 17.84 -15.75
N ASN A 58 3.03 18.13 -16.44
CA ASN A 58 3.03 18.18 -17.91
C ASN A 58 3.62 19.48 -18.48
N SER A 59 3.50 20.59 -17.73
CA SER A 59 3.88 21.93 -18.20
C SER A 59 5.03 22.56 -17.40
N TRP A 60 5.69 21.85 -16.50
CA TRP A 60 6.70 22.41 -15.59
C TRP A 60 7.85 23.13 -16.32
N LYS A 61 8.19 22.71 -17.55
CA LYS A 61 9.26 23.35 -18.36
C LYS A 61 8.85 24.70 -18.93
N ASP A 62 7.56 24.90 -19.14
CA ASP A 62 6.99 26.09 -19.76
C ASP A 62 6.49 27.11 -18.71
N LEU A 63 6.46 26.70 -17.43
CA LEU A 63 6.03 27.53 -16.30
C LEU A 63 7.21 28.33 -15.71
N SER A 64 6.97 29.58 -15.35
CA SER A 64 7.89 30.37 -14.57
C SER A 64 7.98 29.87 -13.13
N LYS A 65 9.09 30.21 -12.43
CA LYS A 65 9.25 29.87 -11.01
C LYS A 65 8.11 30.41 -10.13
N SER A 66 7.56 31.58 -10.48
CA SER A 66 6.43 32.17 -9.75
C SER A 66 5.14 31.37 -9.94
N GLU A 67 4.85 30.89 -11.15
CA GLU A 67 3.68 30.06 -11.45
C GLU A 67 3.77 28.69 -10.76
N ILE A 68 4.96 28.06 -10.78
CA ILE A 68 5.23 26.82 -10.07
C ILE A 68 4.94 26.99 -8.57
N PHE A 69 5.45 28.05 -7.97
CA PHE A 69 5.25 28.34 -6.55
C PHE A 69 3.77 28.59 -6.21
N GLN A 70 3.03 29.30 -7.06
CA GLN A 70 1.60 29.53 -6.86
C GLN A 70 0.79 28.22 -6.96
N LEU A 71 1.12 27.34 -7.92
CA LEU A 71 0.48 26.03 -8.05
C LEU A 71 0.74 25.14 -6.83
N GLN A 72 1.99 25.10 -6.36
CA GLN A 72 2.36 24.35 -5.15
C GLN A 72 1.59 24.82 -3.92
N ASN A 73 1.55 26.14 -3.67
CA ASN A 73 0.79 26.70 -2.55
C ASN A 73 -0.71 26.39 -2.64
N THR A 74 -1.27 26.38 -3.86
CA THR A 74 -2.69 26.04 -4.05
C THR A 74 -2.94 24.57 -3.72
N ILE A 75 -2.05 23.68 -4.16
CA ILE A 75 -2.12 22.25 -3.85
C ILE A 75 -2.01 22.01 -2.33
N GLU A 76 -1.08 22.68 -1.65
CA GLU A 76 -0.93 22.58 -0.20
C GLU A 76 -2.19 23.02 0.55
N LYS A 77 -2.79 24.14 0.12
CA LYS A 77 -4.04 24.64 0.70
C LYS A 77 -5.19 23.63 0.53
N LEU A 78 -5.37 23.08 -0.68
CA LEU A 78 -6.42 22.09 -0.96
C LEU A 78 -6.21 20.81 -0.16
N ASN A 79 -4.95 20.35 -0.02
CA ASN A 79 -4.63 19.20 0.82
C ASN A 79 -4.95 19.45 2.30
N SER A 80 -4.71 20.67 2.81
CA SER A 80 -5.09 21.05 4.18
C SER A 80 -6.61 21.01 4.37
N GLU A 81 -7.38 21.56 3.42
CA GLU A 81 -8.84 21.50 3.45
C GLU A 81 -9.36 20.05 3.37
N TYR A 82 -8.72 19.19 2.59
CA TYR A 82 -9.06 17.77 2.52
C TYR A 82 -8.83 17.05 3.86
N GLU A 83 -7.70 17.30 4.51
CA GLU A 83 -7.40 16.70 5.83
C GLU A 83 -8.33 17.23 6.92
N GLU A 84 -8.75 18.51 6.85
CA GLU A 84 -9.78 19.04 7.76
C GLU A 84 -11.10 18.29 7.61
N LEU A 85 -11.55 18.07 6.38
CA LEU A 85 -12.78 17.30 6.10
C LEU A 85 -12.66 15.84 6.55
N LYS A 86 -11.51 15.22 6.35
CA LYS A 86 -11.23 13.83 6.75
C LYS A 86 -11.25 13.64 8.27
N ASN A 87 -10.85 14.65 9.04
CA ASN A 87 -10.79 14.60 10.50
C ASN A 87 -12.10 15.02 11.18
N THR A 88 -13.21 14.95 10.46
CA THR A 88 -14.54 15.27 11.02
C THR A 88 -15.27 14.03 11.51
N ASP A 89 -16.12 14.19 12.52
CA ASP A 89 -17.02 13.14 13.02
C ASP A 89 -17.86 12.49 11.93
N VAL A 90 -18.17 13.25 10.87
CA VAL A 90 -18.94 12.76 9.72
C VAL A 90 -18.17 11.68 8.97
N PHE A 91 -16.88 11.92 8.72
CA PHE A 91 -16.03 10.96 8.03
C PHE A 91 -15.84 9.68 8.83
N ASP A 92 -15.56 9.81 10.13
CA ASP A 92 -15.39 8.66 11.04
C ASP A 92 -16.63 7.78 11.09
N ARG A 93 -17.83 8.38 11.19
CA ARG A 93 -19.12 7.65 11.15
C ARG A 93 -19.33 6.91 9.84
N VAL A 94 -18.98 7.54 8.69
CA VAL A 94 -19.05 6.88 7.37
C VAL A 94 -18.11 5.69 7.31
N VAL A 95 -16.87 5.85 7.75
CA VAL A 95 -15.87 4.78 7.77
C VAL A 95 -16.30 3.64 8.67
N GLU A 96 -16.77 3.91 9.89
CA GLU A 96 -17.26 2.90 10.82
C GLU A 96 -18.42 2.10 10.24
N ARG A 97 -19.39 2.79 9.63
CA ARG A 97 -20.55 2.14 9.01
C ARG A 97 -20.16 1.28 7.82
N LEU A 98 -19.28 1.79 6.94
CA LEU A 98 -18.78 1.02 5.81
C LEU A 98 -17.98 -0.18 6.28
N SER A 99 -17.17 -0.03 7.32
CA SER A 99 -16.44 -1.14 7.92
C SER A 99 -17.41 -2.23 8.39
N LYS A 100 -18.53 -1.86 9.03
CA LYS A 100 -19.59 -2.81 9.41
C LYS A 100 -20.28 -3.43 8.20
N ALA A 101 -20.65 -2.63 7.18
CA ALA A 101 -21.26 -3.15 5.96
C ALA A 101 -20.33 -4.10 5.19
N PHE A 102 -19.03 -3.78 5.15
CA PHE A 102 -18.00 -4.67 4.59
C PHE A 102 -17.65 -5.84 5.51
N GLU A 103 -17.92 -5.76 6.81
CA GLU A 103 -17.86 -6.90 7.74
C GLU A 103 -19.01 -7.87 7.53
N ASP A 104 -20.20 -7.37 7.25
CA ASP A 104 -21.38 -8.19 6.88
C ASP A 104 -21.23 -8.81 5.48
N ASP A 105 -20.55 -8.14 4.53
CA ASP A 105 -20.22 -8.67 3.20
C ASP A 105 -18.94 -9.54 3.20
N LYS A 106 -18.28 -9.69 4.36
CA LYS A 106 -17.29 -10.75 4.61
C LYS A 106 -17.93 -12.16 4.65
N SER A 107 -19.06 -12.33 3.94
CA SER A 107 -19.44 -13.65 3.49
C SER A 107 -18.36 -14.13 2.52
N ALA A 108 -17.33 -14.73 3.19
CA ALA A 108 -16.43 -15.71 2.64
C ALA A 108 -15.04 -15.33 2.17
N ILE A 109 -14.24 -14.62 2.95
CA ILE A 109 -12.94 -15.22 3.19
C ILE A 109 -13.00 -15.73 4.64
N ILE A 110 -13.53 -16.92 4.86
CA ILE A 110 -13.33 -17.66 6.10
C ILE A 110 -11.82 -17.94 6.13
N LEU A 111 -11.07 -17.02 6.76
CA LEU A 111 -9.67 -17.25 7.02
C LEU A 111 -9.59 -18.44 7.95
N ARG A 112 -8.82 -19.45 7.57
CA ARG A 112 -8.58 -20.61 8.41
C ARG A 112 -7.69 -20.19 9.56
N SER A 113 -8.11 -20.40 10.78
CA SER A 113 -7.24 -20.20 11.95
C SER A 113 -6.12 -21.24 11.94
N ILE A 114 -4.92 -20.82 12.33
CA ILE A 114 -3.75 -21.69 12.44
C ILE A 114 -2.88 -21.25 13.62
N THR A 115 -2.27 -22.18 14.31
CA THR A 115 -1.38 -21.89 15.42
C THR A 115 0.07 -21.80 14.98
N GLN A 116 0.94 -21.18 15.82
CA GLN A 116 2.38 -21.12 15.57
C GLN A 116 2.98 -22.53 15.42
N GLU A 117 2.56 -23.49 16.25
CA GLU A 117 3.05 -24.86 16.22
C GLU A 117 2.72 -25.58 14.92
N GLU A 118 1.51 -25.37 14.40
CA GLU A 118 1.09 -25.93 13.11
C GLU A 118 1.88 -25.33 11.96
N VAL A 119 2.09 -24.02 11.96
CA VAL A 119 2.94 -23.33 10.95
C VAL A 119 4.35 -23.85 11.01
N ASP A 120 4.96 -23.94 12.20
CA ASP A 120 6.32 -24.44 12.37
C ASP A 120 6.45 -25.90 11.89
N LYS A 121 5.48 -26.74 12.20
CA LYS A 121 5.40 -28.12 11.70
C LYS A 121 5.31 -28.19 10.17
N MET A 122 4.48 -27.36 9.54
CA MET A 122 4.36 -27.31 8.07
C MET A 122 5.69 -26.91 7.41
N LEU A 123 6.40 -25.93 8.00
CA LEU A 123 7.70 -25.48 7.51
C LEU A 123 8.78 -26.54 7.69
N ASP A 124 8.80 -27.24 8.84
CA ASP A 124 9.76 -28.32 9.14
C ASP A 124 9.55 -29.54 8.25
N ASP A 125 8.30 -29.92 8.01
CA ASP A 125 7.96 -31.05 7.13
C ASP A 125 8.37 -30.77 5.68
N ALA A 126 8.24 -29.52 5.22
CA ALA A 126 8.72 -29.11 3.90
C ALA A 126 10.26 -29.13 3.78
N GLY A 127 10.97 -28.79 4.84
CA GLY A 127 12.44 -28.79 4.88
C GLY A 127 13.10 -30.17 4.99
N ARG A 128 12.35 -31.20 5.41
CA ARG A 128 12.89 -32.58 5.64
C ARG A 128 12.91 -33.45 4.39
N ILE A 129 12.40 -32.99 3.26
CA ILE A 129 12.44 -33.77 2.02
C ILE A 129 13.89 -33.76 1.49
N LYS A 130 14.61 -34.88 1.74
CA LYS A 130 15.96 -35.08 1.19
C LYS A 130 15.91 -35.07 -0.34
N MET A 131 16.79 -34.26 -0.94
CA MET A 131 17.03 -34.27 -2.37
C MET A 131 17.62 -35.63 -2.78
N GLY A 132 16.81 -36.49 -3.32
CA GLY A 132 17.21 -37.66 -4.09
C GLY A 132 16.43 -37.61 -5.38
N ASP A 133 17.16 -37.52 -6.50
CA ASP A 133 16.68 -37.67 -7.88
C ASP A 133 15.51 -36.76 -8.36
N GLY A 134 15.72 -35.46 -8.38
CA GLY A 134 14.86 -34.53 -9.14
C GLY A 134 13.50 -34.22 -8.51
N THR A 135 13.32 -34.46 -7.22
CA THR A 135 12.08 -34.13 -6.51
C THR A 135 11.94 -32.62 -6.27
N HIS A 136 10.81 -32.09 -6.67
CA HIS A 136 10.42 -30.71 -6.46
C HIS A 136 10.34 -30.41 -4.96
N LEU A 137 10.94 -29.29 -4.50
CA LEU A 137 10.76 -28.77 -3.15
C LEU A 137 9.25 -28.62 -2.87
N LYS A 138 8.78 -29.21 -1.78
CA LYS A 138 7.38 -29.12 -1.38
C LYS A 138 7.03 -27.66 -1.08
N THR A 139 6.05 -27.13 -1.75
CA THR A 139 5.50 -25.82 -1.49
C THR A 139 4.70 -25.86 -0.18
N VAL A 140 4.94 -24.93 0.73
CA VAL A 140 4.07 -24.75 1.91
C VAL A 140 2.93 -23.82 1.52
N ASP A 141 1.70 -24.29 1.68
CA ASP A 141 0.50 -23.55 1.33
C ASP A 141 -0.18 -22.99 2.58
N LEU A 142 -0.04 -21.67 2.75
CA LEU A 142 -0.64 -20.87 3.83
C LEU A 142 -1.66 -19.86 3.28
N ARG A 143 -2.18 -20.10 2.07
CA ARG A 143 -3.16 -19.21 1.45
C ARG A 143 -4.49 -19.22 2.21
N GLY A 144 -5.03 -18.00 2.41
CA GLY A 144 -6.33 -17.83 3.08
C GLY A 144 -6.31 -18.18 4.57
N TYR A 145 -5.14 -18.21 5.21
CA TYR A 145 -5.03 -18.35 6.66
C TYR A 145 -4.98 -16.99 7.38
N ASP A 146 -5.52 -16.95 8.59
CA ASP A 146 -5.25 -15.88 9.53
C ASP A 146 -3.94 -16.18 10.26
N LEU A 147 -2.91 -15.44 9.88
CA LEU A 147 -1.55 -15.54 10.40
C LEU A 147 -1.21 -14.34 11.31
N THR A 148 -2.22 -13.58 11.72
CA THR A 148 -2.04 -12.42 12.60
C THR A 148 -1.30 -12.84 13.88
N GLY A 149 -0.19 -12.15 14.18
CA GLY A 149 0.63 -12.43 15.35
C GLY A 149 1.53 -13.67 15.24
N ILE A 150 1.51 -14.41 14.13
CA ILE A 150 2.48 -15.49 13.86
C ILE A 150 3.86 -14.90 13.67
N SER A 151 4.91 -15.54 14.20
CA SER A 151 6.28 -15.11 14.05
C SER A 151 7.05 -16.00 13.06
N PHE A 152 7.59 -15.35 12.02
CA PHE A 152 8.54 -15.93 11.07
C PHE A 152 9.94 -15.38 11.28
N ARG A 153 10.20 -14.78 12.44
CA ARG A 153 11.51 -14.17 12.79
C ARG A 153 12.67 -15.14 12.57
N GLY A 154 13.63 -14.72 11.75
CA GLY A 154 14.83 -15.50 11.46
C GLY A 154 14.60 -16.80 10.68
N LYS A 155 13.35 -17.10 10.30
CA LYS A 155 13.01 -18.30 9.52
C LYS A 155 13.57 -18.21 8.09
N THR A 156 13.86 -19.37 7.51
CA THR A 156 14.14 -19.49 6.07
C THR A 156 12.90 -20.02 5.38
N LEU A 157 12.30 -19.20 4.53
CA LEU A 157 11.06 -19.48 3.82
C LEU A 157 11.37 -19.64 2.32
N SER A 158 11.10 -20.81 1.78
CA SER A 158 11.30 -21.08 0.36
C SER A 158 10.01 -21.55 -0.29
N ARG A 159 9.52 -20.81 -1.28
CA ARG A 159 8.29 -21.11 -2.04
C ARG A 159 7.06 -21.30 -1.14
N VAL A 160 6.92 -20.46 -0.11
CA VAL A 160 5.71 -20.43 0.72
C VAL A 160 4.67 -19.55 0.04
N LEU A 161 3.43 -20.03 0.00
CA LEU A 161 2.29 -19.30 -0.55
C LEU A 161 1.47 -18.68 0.59
N PHE A 162 1.39 -17.35 0.61
CA PHE A 162 0.61 -16.56 1.56
C PHE A 162 -0.53 -15.77 0.87
N ASP A 163 -0.88 -16.12 -0.38
CA ASP A 163 -1.84 -15.34 -1.14
C ASP A 163 -3.19 -15.27 -0.43
N ASN A 164 -3.81 -14.10 -0.40
CA ASN A 164 -5.07 -13.83 0.27
C ASN A 164 -5.10 -14.17 1.78
N SER A 165 -3.96 -14.31 2.45
CA SER A 165 -3.89 -14.50 3.89
C SER A 165 -3.91 -13.17 4.65
N CYS A 166 -4.24 -13.21 5.95
CA CYS A 166 -4.09 -12.09 6.87
C CYS A 166 -2.78 -12.22 7.64
N LEU A 167 -1.89 -11.26 7.47
CA LEU A 167 -0.55 -11.20 8.07
C LEU A 167 -0.34 -9.87 8.82
N ASN A 168 -1.42 -9.23 9.27
CA ASN A 168 -1.29 -7.98 10.01
C ASN A 168 -0.41 -8.16 11.25
N ASN A 169 0.51 -7.21 11.49
CA ASN A 169 1.43 -7.24 12.63
C ASN A 169 2.29 -8.53 12.71
N THR A 170 2.47 -9.25 11.61
CA THR A 170 3.31 -10.45 11.57
C THR A 170 4.78 -10.06 11.54
N ASP A 171 5.63 -10.84 12.24
CA ASP A 171 7.05 -10.59 12.40
C ASP A 171 7.89 -11.45 11.47
N PHE A 172 8.54 -10.82 10.48
CA PHE A 172 9.52 -11.42 9.57
C PHE A 172 10.93 -10.85 9.79
N ILE A 173 11.23 -10.29 10.97
CA ILE A 173 12.56 -9.72 11.25
C ILE A 173 13.64 -10.76 10.97
N ARG A 174 14.65 -10.37 10.15
CA ARG A 174 15.78 -11.24 9.73
C ARG A 174 15.34 -12.53 9.01
N ALA A 175 14.11 -12.65 8.55
CA ALA A 175 13.69 -13.78 7.74
C ALA A 175 14.43 -13.79 6.40
N LYS A 176 14.69 -15.00 5.88
CA LYS A 176 15.21 -15.20 4.53
C LYS A 176 14.10 -15.79 3.67
N MET A 177 13.62 -15.02 2.69
CA MET A 177 12.50 -15.41 1.85
C MET A 177 12.93 -15.55 0.40
N THR A 178 12.62 -16.67 -0.22
CA THR A 178 12.96 -16.91 -1.62
C THR A 178 11.78 -17.56 -2.36
N GLY A 179 11.31 -16.90 -3.41
CA GLY A 179 10.21 -17.41 -4.26
C GLY A 179 8.86 -17.51 -3.54
N CYS A 180 8.65 -16.71 -2.48
CA CYS A 180 7.39 -16.68 -1.75
C CYS A 180 6.35 -15.80 -2.48
N SER A 181 5.07 -16.14 -2.32
CA SER A 181 3.96 -15.39 -2.87
C SER A 181 3.08 -14.82 -1.76
N PHE A 182 2.76 -13.52 -1.87
CA PHE A 182 1.91 -12.73 -0.98
C PHE A 182 0.84 -11.96 -1.77
N ILE A 183 0.42 -12.49 -2.92
CA ILE A 183 -0.52 -11.82 -3.81
C ILE A 183 -1.82 -11.53 -3.07
N ALA A 184 -2.25 -10.26 -3.09
CA ALA A 184 -3.46 -9.79 -2.42
C ALA A 184 -3.53 -10.11 -0.90
N ALA A 185 -2.39 -10.39 -0.25
CA ALA A 185 -2.34 -10.59 1.20
C ALA A 185 -2.58 -9.28 1.96
N ILE A 186 -3.17 -9.38 3.15
CA ILE A 186 -3.39 -8.26 4.06
C ILE A 186 -2.25 -8.26 5.09
N MET A 187 -1.30 -7.33 4.96
CA MET A 187 -0.04 -7.31 5.72
C MET A 187 0.26 -5.90 6.26
N ASN A 188 -0.77 -5.20 6.76
CA ASN A 188 -0.54 -3.87 7.33
C ASN A 188 0.35 -3.98 8.59
N GLU A 189 1.26 -3.01 8.74
CA GLU A 189 2.20 -2.93 9.87
C GLU A 189 3.08 -4.19 10.04
N VAL A 190 3.28 -4.94 8.96
CA VAL A 190 4.20 -6.08 8.95
C VAL A 190 5.64 -5.62 9.11
N CYS A 191 6.46 -6.40 9.81
CA CYS A 191 7.86 -6.06 10.07
C CYS A 191 8.81 -6.96 9.28
N PHE A 192 9.52 -6.37 8.30
CA PHE A 192 10.59 -6.99 7.49
C PHE A 192 11.97 -6.45 7.82
N ARG A 193 12.19 -5.91 9.03
CA ARG A 193 13.52 -5.38 9.41
C ARG A 193 14.63 -6.39 9.17
N ALA A 194 15.66 -5.96 8.44
CA ALA A 194 16.84 -6.76 8.11
C ALA A 194 16.49 -8.11 7.41
N ALA A 195 15.29 -8.25 6.83
CA ALA A 195 14.92 -9.43 6.04
C ALA A 195 15.69 -9.47 4.71
N ASP A 196 15.95 -10.69 4.21
CA ASP A 196 16.50 -10.95 2.87
C ASP A 196 15.38 -11.53 1.99
N ILE A 197 14.88 -10.73 1.05
CA ILE A 197 13.70 -11.01 0.24
C ILE A 197 14.14 -11.15 -1.21
N ARG A 198 13.98 -12.34 -1.79
CA ARG A 198 14.43 -12.64 -3.15
C ARG A 198 13.35 -13.32 -3.96
N ASN A 199 13.10 -12.81 -5.17
CA ASN A 199 12.17 -13.41 -6.12
C ASN A 199 10.78 -13.66 -5.51
N CYS A 200 10.30 -12.71 -4.69
CA CYS A 200 9.00 -12.76 -4.02
C CYS A 200 7.98 -11.87 -4.74
N SER A 201 6.70 -12.26 -4.66
CA SER A 201 5.59 -11.47 -5.22
C SER A 201 4.72 -10.91 -4.11
N PHE A 202 4.56 -9.58 -4.11
CA PHE A 202 3.66 -8.82 -3.24
C PHE A 202 2.61 -8.06 -4.08
N CYS A 203 2.29 -8.58 -5.28
CA CYS A 203 1.36 -7.91 -6.18
C CYS A 203 0.00 -7.70 -5.50
N ASN A 204 -0.50 -6.44 -5.53
CA ASN A 204 -1.76 -6.03 -4.92
C ASN A 204 -1.86 -6.28 -3.40
N ALA A 205 -0.76 -6.55 -2.70
CA ALA A 205 -0.76 -6.73 -1.25
C ALA A 205 -1.06 -5.41 -0.52
N ARG A 206 -1.76 -5.49 0.61
CA ARG A 206 -2.03 -4.35 1.49
C ARG A 206 -0.94 -4.29 2.56
N MET A 207 0.03 -3.38 2.38
CA MET A 207 1.25 -3.29 3.20
C MET A 207 1.42 -1.88 3.81
N LYS A 208 0.32 -1.21 4.14
CA LYS A 208 0.37 0.11 4.77
C LYS A 208 1.18 0.05 6.06
N GLY A 209 2.12 1.00 6.22
CA GLY A 209 2.99 1.06 7.40
C GLY A 209 4.01 -0.08 7.48
N LEU A 210 4.35 -0.73 6.35
CA LEU A 210 5.43 -1.73 6.30
C LEU A 210 6.72 -1.19 6.91
N ASP A 211 7.34 -1.96 7.81
CA ASP A 211 8.69 -1.68 8.32
C ASP A 211 9.71 -2.61 7.64
N ALA A 212 10.41 -2.09 6.64
CA ALA A 212 11.45 -2.79 5.88
C ALA A 212 12.83 -2.16 6.06
N ILE A 213 13.08 -1.53 7.23
CA ILE A 213 14.36 -0.90 7.55
C ILE A 213 15.50 -1.93 7.44
N MET A 214 16.62 -1.54 6.80
CA MET A 214 17.80 -2.38 6.57
C MET A 214 17.53 -3.70 5.83
N SER A 215 16.39 -3.86 5.18
CA SER A 215 16.07 -5.05 4.40
C SER A 215 16.88 -5.12 3.10
N LYS A 216 16.99 -6.34 2.57
CA LYS A 216 17.54 -6.60 1.23
C LYS A 216 16.45 -7.16 0.36
N ILE A 217 16.11 -6.45 -0.72
CA ILE A 217 15.02 -6.81 -1.63
C ILE A 217 15.62 -6.96 -3.03
N TYR A 218 15.47 -8.13 -3.62
CA TYR A 218 16.05 -8.44 -4.92
C TYR A 218 15.06 -9.22 -5.80
N LEU A 219 14.91 -8.83 -7.07
CA LEU A 219 14.05 -9.48 -8.08
C LEU A 219 12.61 -9.71 -7.58
N SER A 220 12.05 -8.76 -6.82
CA SER A 220 10.73 -8.91 -6.21
C SER A 220 9.73 -7.92 -6.80
N SER A 221 8.44 -8.30 -6.83
CA SER A 221 7.38 -7.45 -7.36
C SER A 221 6.47 -6.93 -6.25
N PHE A 222 6.26 -5.61 -6.27
CA PHE A 222 5.30 -4.87 -5.45
C PHE A 222 4.26 -4.17 -6.34
N GLU A 223 4.02 -4.70 -7.55
CA GLU A 223 3.08 -4.14 -8.51
C GLU A 223 1.69 -4.00 -7.88
N GLY A 224 1.12 -2.79 -7.96
CA GLY A 224 -0.18 -2.45 -7.37
C GLY A 224 -0.25 -2.52 -5.84
N ALA A 225 0.86 -2.79 -5.13
CA ALA A 225 0.86 -2.91 -3.67
C ALA A 225 0.55 -1.56 -2.98
N ASN A 226 -0.14 -1.61 -1.84
CA ASN A 226 -0.32 -0.45 -0.99
C ASN A 226 0.80 -0.35 0.04
N LEU A 227 1.77 0.51 -0.23
CA LEU A 227 2.96 0.80 0.58
C LEU A 227 2.90 2.20 1.24
N GLU A 228 1.70 2.73 1.45
CA GLU A 228 1.52 4.04 2.09
C GLU A 228 2.19 4.07 3.46
N GLY A 229 3.06 5.06 3.68
CA GLY A 229 3.83 5.20 4.93
C GLY A 229 4.86 4.09 5.18
N ALA A 230 5.22 3.27 4.18
CA ALA A 230 6.22 2.23 4.34
C ALA A 230 7.62 2.81 4.62
N GLU A 231 8.40 2.11 5.43
CA GLU A 231 9.77 2.50 5.81
C GLU A 231 10.81 1.57 5.19
N PHE A 232 11.55 2.07 4.19
CA PHE A 232 12.68 1.38 3.54
C PHE A 232 14.04 2.02 3.90
N THR A 233 14.10 2.75 4.99
CA THR A 233 15.33 3.43 5.44
C THR A 233 16.52 2.46 5.49
N SER A 234 17.65 2.87 4.88
CA SER A 234 18.89 2.07 4.83
C SER A 234 18.73 0.68 4.18
N SER A 235 17.69 0.46 3.39
CA SER A 235 17.48 -0.80 2.67
C SER A 235 18.30 -0.87 1.38
N SER A 236 18.45 -2.09 0.83
CA SER A 236 19.04 -2.32 -0.48
C SER A 236 18.02 -2.98 -1.40
N ILE A 237 17.52 -2.24 -2.39
CA ILE A 237 16.43 -2.65 -3.28
C ILE A 237 16.96 -2.68 -4.71
N ASN A 238 16.98 -3.86 -5.32
CA ASN A 238 17.55 -4.00 -6.66
C ASN A 238 16.69 -4.89 -7.56
N ASN A 239 16.63 -4.54 -8.84
CA ASN A 239 15.93 -5.32 -9.87
C ASN A 239 14.47 -5.65 -9.49
N SER A 240 13.79 -4.73 -8.83
CA SER A 240 12.44 -4.95 -8.29
C SER A 240 11.43 -3.99 -8.93
N VAL A 241 10.16 -4.37 -8.92
CA VAL A 241 9.07 -3.66 -9.61
C VAL A 241 8.13 -3.06 -8.57
N PHE A 242 7.85 -1.76 -8.71
CA PHE A 242 6.90 -0.99 -7.90
C PHE A 242 5.84 -0.31 -8.78
N ASP A 243 5.61 -0.84 -9.99
CA ASP A 243 4.68 -0.26 -10.94
C ASP A 243 3.26 -0.25 -10.33
N ASP A 244 2.52 0.84 -10.52
CA ASP A 244 1.19 1.07 -9.93
C ASP A 244 1.14 1.02 -8.38
N ALA A 245 2.27 0.93 -7.69
CA ALA A 245 2.28 0.89 -6.23
C ALA A 245 1.90 2.24 -5.61
N LYS A 246 1.20 2.19 -4.47
CA LYS A 246 0.86 3.36 -3.67
C LYS A 246 1.93 3.55 -2.59
N MET A 247 2.91 4.44 -2.84
CA MET A 247 4.02 4.70 -1.91
C MET A 247 3.93 6.08 -1.22
N ARG A 248 2.76 6.69 -1.19
CA ARG A 248 2.57 8.01 -0.55
C ARG A 248 3.16 8.04 0.86
N ALA A 249 3.93 9.08 1.15
CA ALA A 249 4.61 9.28 2.44
C ALA A 249 5.57 8.14 2.86
N ALA A 250 5.99 7.29 1.94
CA ALA A 250 7.01 6.29 2.24
C ALA A 250 8.38 6.94 2.48
N LYS A 251 9.22 6.31 3.33
CA LYS A 251 10.59 6.74 3.60
C LYS A 251 11.57 5.79 2.93
N VAL A 252 12.38 6.32 2.04
CA VAL A 252 13.42 5.58 1.28
C VAL A 252 14.79 6.20 1.51
N ASN A 253 14.89 7.05 2.52
CA ASN A 253 16.12 7.75 2.86
C ASN A 253 17.26 6.77 3.20
N LEU A 254 18.49 7.13 2.83
CA LEU A 254 19.67 6.28 2.99
C LEU A 254 19.58 4.91 2.27
N ALA A 255 18.56 4.66 1.46
CA ALA A 255 18.43 3.40 0.73
C ALA A 255 19.30 3.37 -0.54
N THR A 256 19.70 2.18 -0.94
CA THR A 256 20.33 1.94 -2.25
C THR A 256 19.30 1.32 -3.18
N ILE A 257 18.97 1.99 -4.30
CA ILE A 257 17.97 1.54 -5.26
C ILE A 257 18.62 1.39 -6.64
N GLY A 258 18.67 0.16 -7.15
CA GLY A 258 19.27 -0.18 -8.44
C GLY A 258 18.31 -0.93 -9.36
N ASP A 259 18.20 -0.48 -10.63
CA ASP A 259 17.43 -1.15 -11.68
C ASP A 259 15.96 -1.47 -11.33
N CYS A 260 15.32 -0.62 -10.50
CA CYS A 260 13.92 -0.77 -10.13
C CYS A 260 13.00 -0.01 -11.10
N SER A 261 11.78 -0.53 -11.28
CA SER A 261 10.71 0.14 -12.02
C SER A 261 9.71 0.78 -11.06
N PHE A 262 9.22 1.99 -11.43
CA PHE A 262 8.23 2.78 -10.69
C PHE A 262 7.21 3.40 -11.66
N VAL A 263 6.85 2.68 -12.73
CA VAL A 263 5.88 3.18 -13.71
C VAL A 263 4.53 3.36 -13.02
N ASP A 264 3.91 4.53 -13.21
CA ASP A 264 2.62 4.92 -12.62
C ASP A 264 2.52 4.76 -11.09
N CYS A 265 3.67 4.67 -10.39
CA CYS A 265 3.76 4.62 -8.94
C CYS A 265 3.37 5.97 -8.32
N ASP A 266 2.58 5.95 -7.24
CA ASP A 266 2.26 7.15 -6.46
C ASP A 266 3.39 7.43 -5.47
N LEU A 267 4.29 8.34 -5.83
CA LEU A 267 5.44 8.76 -5.03
C LEU A 267 5.23 10.10 -4.31
N PHE A 268 3.98 10.48 -4.04
CA PHE A 268 3.69 11.75 -3.38
C PHE A 268 4.27 11.79 -1.96
N ILE A 269 5.05 12.83 -1.65
CA ILE A 269 5.74 13.05 -0.36
C ILE A 269 6.67 11.89 0.04
N VAL A 270 7.18 11.12 -0.91
CA VAL A 270 8.21 10.10 -0.61
C VAL A 270 9.52 10.78 -0.26
N ASP A 271 10.13 10.36 0.87
CA ASP A 271 11.43 10.87 1.30
C ASP A 271 12.56 10.03 0.67
N PHE A 272 13.26 10.60 -0.32
CA PHE A 272 14.45 10.04 -0.96
C PHE A 272 15.75 10.68 -0.46
N SER A 273 15.74 11.42 0.66
CA SER A 273 16.94 12.09 1.16
C SER A 273 18.08 11.08 1.37
N GLU A 274 19.27 11.46 0.89
CA GLU A 274 20.47 10.62 0.98
C GLU A 274 20.34 9.21 0.35
N ALA A 275 19.29 8.95 -0.44
CA ALA A 275 19.14 7.69 -1.16
C ALA A 275 20.11 7.64 -2.36
N TYR A 276 20.77 6.50 -2.54
CA TYR A 276 21.56 6.25 -3.73
C TYR A 276 20.71 5.59 -4.81
N LEU A 277 20.55 6.28 -5.94
CA LEU A 277 19.77 5.82 -7.08
C LEU A 277 20.70 5.69 -8.31
N ASN A 278 20.62 4.55 -9.01
CA ASN A 278 21.34 4.47 -10.29
C ASN A 278 20.62 5.25 -11.39
N ASN A 279 21.33 5.57 -12.48
CA ASN A 279 20.81 6.40 -13.59
C ASN A 279 19.53 5.88 -14.23
N LYS A 280 19.29 4.57 -14.21
CA LYS A 280 18.09 3.95 -14.76
C LYS A 280 16.89 4.17 -13.83
N SER A 281 17.05 3.95 -12.54
CA SER A 281 16.03 4.20 -11.53
C SER A 281 15.65 5.68 -11.46
N ILE A 282 16.62 6.61 -11.55
CA ILE A 282 16.36 8.05 -11.60
C ILE A 282 15.46 8.43 -12.78
N LYS A 283 15.69 7.87 -13.98
CA LYS A 283 14.87 8.16 -15.16
C LYS A 283 13.42 7.69 -15.00
N LEU A 284 13.20 6.58 -14.33
CA LEU A 284 11.88 6.01 -14.09
C LEU A 284 11.14 6.77 -13.00
N ILE A 285 11.85 7.12 -11.93
CA ILE A 285 11.31 7.96 -10.85
C ILE A 285 10.90 9.34 -11.36
N ARG A 286 11.69 9.97 -12.26
CA ARG A 286 11.36 11.26 -12.88
C ARG A 286 10.10 11.23 -13.77
N LYS A 287 9.62 10.07 -14.17
CA LYS A 287 8.34 9.90 -14.87
C LYS A 287 7.18 9.64 -13.91
N ALA A 288 7.48 9.20 -12.70
CA ALA A 288 6.48 9.02 -11.65
C ALA A 288 6.08 10.40 -11.08
N ARG A 289 4.90 10.48 -10.44
CA ARG A 289 4.38 11.72 -9.84
C ARG A 289 5.20 12.11 -8.60
N ILE A 290 6.28 12.89 -8.77
CA ILE A 290 7.15 13.31 -7.65
C ILE A 290 6.98 14.81 -7.41
N PHE A 291 6.68 15.14 -6.16
CA PHE A 291 6.89 16.46 -5.57
C PHE A 291 8.11 16.37 -4.62
N ASN A 292 9.24 16.92 -4.99
CA ASN A 292 10.51 17.14 -4.27
C ASN A 292 11.72 16.52 -4.99
N LEU A 293 12.01 17.02 -6.19
CA LEU A 293 13.20 16.62 -6.96
C LEU A 293 14.50 17.29 -6.51
N GLU A 294 14.44 18.26 -5.58
CA GLU A 294 15.61 19.08 -5.22
C GLU A 294 16.74 18.28 -4.56
N ASN A 295 16.46 17.08 -4.05
CA ASN A 295 17.46 16.23 -3.38
C ASN A 295 18.02 15.09 -4.27
N LEU A 296 17.59 14.97 -5.53
CA LEU A 296 18.04 13.91 -6.45
C LEU A 296 19.22 14.30 -7.35
N ASP A 297 19.70 15.53 -7.28
CA ASP A 297 20.79 16.06 -8.14
C ASP A 297 22.16 16.10 -7.43
N ARG A 298 22.40 15.28 -6.42
CA ARG A 298 23.73 15.16 -5.79
C ARG A 298 24.37 13.81 -6.02
#